data_d326d4ca6da662e152c4baee486ce5c8
#
_entry.id   d326d4ca6da662e152c4baee486ce5c8
#
_cell.length_a   1.000
_cell.length_b   1.000
_cell.length_c   1.000
_cell.angle_alpha   90.00
_cell.angle_beta   90.00
_cell.angle_gamma   90.00
#
_symmetry.space_group_name_H-M   'P 1'
#
loop_
_entity.id
_entity.type
_entity.pdbx_description
1 polymer ?
#
loop_
_entity_poly.entity_id
_entity_poly.type
_entity_poly.pdbx_seq_one_letter_code
_entity_poly.pdbx_strand_id
1 'polypeptide(L)'
;MRNKFFKKFITVIFLLIYNIEIFAANLVVDPNSNYNTKLDESASGVPIVNISTPNDRGLSINEFSEYNIDEKGQILNNADNVGRTHLGGLINANPNLAPNQAANLIILQVNGSNRSQIEGYLEALSRERVDVILSNENGLYINNAGTINIKNFTVTTGKVNLKDGDFIGIDVEKGNIVIGPKGMDGTNANYVEIIAKTLELRGNVVTNDLKVVTGSNSTTSTNNIAIDAKELGGMYAN
;
A
#
# COMPACT_ATOMS: atom_id res chain seq x y z
N MET A 1 7.78 -16.49 54.61
CA MET A 1 6.65 -16.71 53.67
C MET A 1 6.34 -15.48 52.78
N ARG A 2 6.48 -14.24 53.26
CA ARG A 2 6.16 -12.99 52.53
C ARG A 2 6.99 -12.74 51.29
N ASN A 3 8.31 -13.13 51.26
CA ASN A 3 9.19 -12.92 50.14
C ASN A 3 8.95 -13.86 48.92
N LYS A 4 8.36 -15.03 49.09
CA LYS A 4 8.06 -15.94 47.96
C LYS A 4 6.79 -15.51 47.20
N PHE A 5 5.85 -14.89 47.89
CA PHE A 5 4.63 -14.37 47.26
C PHE A 5 4.92 -13.12 46.42
N PHE A 6 5.77 -12.24 46.94
CA PHE A 6 6.17 -11.01 46.23
C PHE A 6 6.97 -11.30 44.94
N LYS A 7 7.89 -12.30 45.00
CA LYS A 7 8.62 -12.75 43.81
C LYS A 7 7.72 -13.36 42.71
N LYS A 8 6.71 -14.16 43.13
CA LYS A 8 5.74 -14.72 42.17
C LYS A 8 4.84 -13.65 41.57
N PHE A 9 4.46 -12.63 42.35
CA PHE A 9 3.64 -11.52 41.84
C PHE A 9 4.40 -10.65 40.85
N ILE A 10 5.68 -10.35 41.08
CA ILE A 10 6.53 -9.62 40.15
C ILE A 10 6.77 -10.45 38.88
N THR A 11 6.95 -11.77 38.97
CA THR A 11 7.14 -12.63 37.79
C THR A 11 5.87 -12.70 36.94
N VAL A 12 4.68 -12.72 37.56
CA VAL A 12 3.41 -12.70 36.80
C VAL A 12 3.15 -11.34 36.15
N ILE A 13 3.50 -10.22 36.81
CA ILE A 13 3.41 -8.88 36.22
C ILE A 13 4.42 -8.73 35.07
N PHE A 14 5.63 -9.26 35.20
CA PHE A 14 6.62 -9.25 34.11
C PHE A 14 6.19 -10.11 32.91
N LEU A 15 5.54 -11.26 33.14
CA LEU A 15 4.97 -12.10 32.07
C LEU A 15 3.74 -11.46 31.40
N LEU A 16 2.96 -10.65 32.12
CA LEU A 16 1.85 -9.89 31.55
C LEU A 16 2.29 -8.67 30.74
N ILE A 17 3.48 -8.12 31.04
CA ILE A 17 4.05 -7.00 30.29
C ILE A 17 4.75 -7.48 29.01
N TYR A 18 5.22 -8.75 28.95
CA TYR A 18 5.87 -9.33 27.76
C TYR A 18 4.92 -9.81 26.67
N ASN A 19 3.60 -9.75 26.90
CA ASN A 19 2.59 -9.95 25.84
C ASN A 19 2.04 -8.64 25.28
N ILE A 20 2.81 -7.55 25.34
CA ILE A 20 2.67 -6.50 24.34
C ILE A 20 3.33 -7.10 23.10
N GLU A 21 2.55 -7.81 22.28
CA GLU A 21 2.88 -7.96 20.89
C GLU A 21 3.15 -6.53 20.40
N ILE A 22 4.42 -6.24 20.14
CA ILE A 22 4.77 -5.11 19.30
C ILE A 22 4.20 -5.52 17.95
N PHE A 23 2.94 -5.21 17.70
CA PHE A 23 2.46 -5.07 16.34
C PHE A 23 3.41 -4.02 15.77
N ALA A 24 4.40 -4.48 15.01
CA ALA A 24 5.11 -3.61 14.10
C ALA A 24 3.98 -2.89 13.35
N ALA A 25 3.83 -1.60 13.55
CA ALA A 25 2.72 -0.88 12.98
C ALA A 25 2.86 -1.04 11.47
N ASN A 26 2.02 -1.90 10.87
CA ASN A 26 2.06 -2.20 9.45
C ASN A 26 1.79 -0.95 8.61
N LEU A 27 1.24 0.08 9.26
CA LEU A 27 0.79 1.30 8.63
C LEU A 27 1.02 2.48 9.58
N VAL A 28 1.87 3.42 9.18
CA VAL A 28 2.21 4.62 9.97
C VAL A 28 2.18 5.83 9.04
N VAL A 29 1.26 6.76 9.29
CA VAL A 29 1.24 8.05 8.58
C VAL A 29 2.53 8.81 8.89
N ASP A 30 3.11 9.45 7.88
CA ASP A 30 4.31 10.27 8.06
C ASP A 30 3.99 11.46 8.99
N PRO A 31 4.66 11.57 10.14
CA PRO A 31 4.41 12.67 11.09
C PRO A 31 4.76 14.06 10.52
N ASN A 32 5.53 14.11 9.43
CA ASN A 32 5.89 15.34 8.72
C ASN A 32 4.96 15.64 7.54
N SER A 33 3.94 14.80 7.31
CA SER A 33 2.97 15.00 6.23
C SER A 33 2.13 16.26 6.48
N ASN A 34 1.91 17.01 5.41
CA ASN A 34 0.97 18.15 5.41
C ASN A 34 -0.46 17.73 5.05
N TYR A 35 -0.69 16.44 4.78
CA TYR A 35 -1.99 15.90 4.37
C TYR A 35 -2.72 15.33 5.59
N ASN A 36 -4.06 15.38 5.57
CA ASN A 36 -4.91 14.99 6.69
C ASN A 36 -5.33 13.52 6.68
N THR A 37 -4.50 12.63 6.11
CA THR A 37 -4.73 11.18 6.13
C THR A 37 -4.93 10.67 7.55
N LYS A 38 -5.94 9.83 7.76
CA LYS A 38 -6.25 9.22 9.07
C LYS A 38 -6.37 7.71 8.95
N LEU A 39 -5.90 7.03 9.98
CA LEU A 39 -6.06 5.58 10.09
C LEU A 39 -7.26 5.25 10.96
N ASP A 40 -7.92 4.16 10.62
CA ASP A 40 -9.04 3.58 11.34
C ASP A 40 -9.01 2.05 11.16
N GLU A 41 -9.94 1.35 11.76
CA GLU A 41 -10.07 -0.10 11.68
C GLU A 41 -11.55 -0.48 11.53
N SER A 42 -11.82 -1.47 10.68
CA SER A 42 -13.16 -2.03 10.53
C SER A 42 -13.55 -2.88 11.74
N ALA A 43 -14.83 -3.18 11.88
CA ALA A 43 -15.32 -4.08 12.93
C ALA A 43 -14.71 -5.51 12.88
N SER A 44 -14.16 -5.91 11.72
CA SER A 44 -13.47 -7.18 11.51
C SER A 44 -11.95 -7.10 11.69
N GLY A 45 -11.41 -5.95 12.07
CA GLY A 45 -9.98 -5.75 12.28
C GLY A 45 -9.19 -5.56 10.98
N VAL A 46 -9.84 -5.08 9.91
CA VAL A 46 -9.15 -4.69 8.67
C VAL A 46 -8.75 -3.22 8.74
N PRO A 47 -7.47 -2.87 8.53
CA PRO A 47 -7.02 -1.50 8.55
C PRO A 47 -7.71 -0.63 7.48
N ILE A 48 -8.06 0.59 7.84
CA ILE A 48 -8.70 1.58 6.97
C ILE A 48 -7.79 2.81 6.88
N VAL A 49 -7.50 3.23 5.66
CA VAL A 49 -6.94 4.54 5.36
C VAL A 49 -8.10 5.47 4.96
N ASN A 50 -8.50 6.35 5.84
CA ASN A 50 -9.30 7.50 5.47
C ASN A 50 -8.40 8.44 4.69
N ILE A 51 -8.51 8.42 3.37
CA ILE A 51 -7.63 9.21 2.49
C ILE A 51 -7.71 10.70 2.81
N SER A 52 -6.65 11.42 2.52
CA SER A 52 -6.62 12.87 2.67
C SER A 52 -7.62 13.54 1.74
N THR A 53 -8.07 14.74 2.13
CA THR A 53 -8.94 15.58 1.30
C THR A 53 -8.31 15.77 -0.08
N PRO A 54 -8.99 15.36 -1.17
CA PRO A 54 -8.50 15.59 -2.52
C PRO A 54 -8.45 17.08 -2.85
N ASN A 55 -7.51 17.47 -3.71
CA ASN A 55 -7.50 18.81 -4.29
C ASN A 55 -8.64 18.99 -5.31
N ASP A 56 -8.78 20.20 -5.86
CA ASP A 56 -9.84 20.56 -6.83
C ASP A 56 -9.81 19.73 -8.12
N ARG A 57 -8.73 18.96 -8.37
CA ARG A 57 -8.57 18.05 -9.51
C ARG A 57 -8.82 16.60 -9.16
N GLY A 58 -9.23 16.33 -7.91
CA GLY A 58 -9.52 14.98 -7.41
C GLY A 58 -8.27 14.15 -7.08
N LEU A 59 -7.13 14.79 -6.81
CA LEU A 59 -5.91 14.11 -6.38
C LEU A 59 -5.81 14.10 -4.86
N SER A 60 -5.79 12.91 -4.24
CA SER A 60 -5.53 12.69 -2.82
C SER A 60 -4.11 12.16 -2.63
N ILE A 61 -3.31 12.83 -1.80
CA ILE A 61 -1.93 12.43 -1.48
C ILE A 61 -1.89 11.96 -0.03
N ASN A 62 -1.34 10.78 0.19
CA ASN A 62 -1.27 10.13 1.48
C ASN A 62 0.17 9.69 1.73
N GLU A 63 0.82 10.27 2.72
CA GLU A 63 2.23 10.03 3.02
C GLU A 63 2.38 9.18 4.26
N PHE A 64 3.27 8.20 4.17
CA PHE A 64 3.51 7.21 5.22
C PHE A 64 5.01 7.09 5.52
N SER A 65 5.35 6.87 6.78
CA SER A 65 6.69 6.39 7.15
C SER A 65 6.80 4.87 7.03
N GLU A 66 5.69 4.13 7.22
CA GLU A 66 5.58 2.69 7.00
C GLU A 66 4.26 2.36 6.31
N TYR A 67 4.31 1.52 5.28
CA TYR A 67 3.12 1.07 4.56
C TYR A 67 3.25 -0.40 4.21
N ASN A 68 2.52 -1.25 4.93
CA ASN A 68 2.46 -2.68 4.69
C ASN A 68 1.00 -3.13 4.68
N ILE A 69 0.69 -4.17 3.94
CA ILE A 69 -0.62 -4.82 3.89
C ILE A 69 -0.42 -6.28 4.27
N ASP A 70 -1.01 -6.70 5.36
CA ASP A 70 -1.02 -8.09 5.78
C ASP A 70 -2.13 -8.90 5.09
N GLU A 71 -2.26 -10.17 5.43
CA GLU A 71 -3.24 -11.09 4.84
C GLU A 71 -4.72 -10.68 5.03
N LYS A 72 -5.01 -9.80 6.00
CA LYS A 72 -6.36 -9.24 6.18
C LYS A 72 -6.73 -8.26 5.08
N GLY A 73 -5.73 -7.74 4.37
CA GLY A 73 -5.87 -6.68 3.38
C GLY A 73 -6.00 -5.29 3.99
N GLN A 74 -6.38 -4.33 3.17
CA GLN A 74 -6.52 -2.93 3.57
C GLN A 74 -7.61 -2.23 2.76
N ILE A 75 -8.28 -1.27 3.38
CA ILE A 75 -9.34 -0.47 2.77
C ILE A 75 -8.85 0.98 2.61
N LEU A 76 -8.92 1.50 1.37
CA LEU A 76 -8.82 2.93 1.09
C LEU A 76 -10.23 3.52 1.13
N ASN A 77 -10.54 4.31 2.14
CA ASN A 77 -11.84 4.93 2.28
C ASN A 77 -11.92 6.22 1.46
N ASN A 78 -12.45 6.11 0.26
CA ASN A 78 -12.72 7.19 -0.70
C ASN A 78 -14.24 7.44 -0.84
N ALA A 79 -14.98 7.35 0.27
CA ALA A 79 -16.44 7.51 0.27
C ALA A 79 -16.86 8.62 1.22
N ASP A 80 -17.72 9.50 0.73
CA ASP A 80 -18.38 10.56 1.49
C ASP A 80 -19.65 10.09 2.24
N ASN A 81 -20.01 8.82 2.07
CA ASN A 81 -21.13 8.17 2.71
C ASN A 81 -20.75 6.80 3.25
N VAL A 82 -21.58 6.26 4.16
CA VAL A 82 -21.46 4.87 4.61
C VAL A 82 -21.54 3.93 3.41
N GLY A 83 -20.61 2.98 3.34
CA GLY A 83 -20.55 2.01 2.26
C GLY A 83 -20.16 0.61 2.73
N ARG A 84 -20.30 -0.37 1.87
CA ARG A 84 -19.95 -1.77 2.13
C ARG A 84 -18.73 -2.17 1.33
N THR A 85 -17.77 -2.80 2.00
CA THR A 85 -16.57 -3.40 1.44
C THR A 85 -16.61 -4.92 1.52
N HIS A 86 -15.81 -5.59 0.72
CA HIS A 86 -15.63 -7.05 0.77
C HIS A 86 -14.79 -7.45 1.99
N LEU A 87 -13.74 -6.67 2.28
CA LEU A 87 -12.79 -6.98 3.35
C LEU A 87 -13.32 -6.63 4.75
N GLY A 88 -13.88 -5.43 4.91
CA GLY A 88 -14.22 -4.88 6.23
C GLY A 88 -15.72 -4.77 6.53
N GLY A 89 -16.59 -5.16 5.60
CA GLY A 89 -18.04 -5.04 5.76
C GLY A 89 -18.51 -3.59 5.65
N LEU A 90 -19.33 -3.12 6.60
CA LEU A 90 -19.87 -1.77 6.60
C LEU A 90 -18.87 -0.78 7.18
N ILE A 91 -18.52 0.25 6.41
CA ILE A 91 -17.55 1.29 6.76
C ILE A 91 -18.24 2.64 6.76
N ASN A 92 -17.91 3.47 7.75
CA ASN A 92 -18.41 4.85 7.84
C ASN A 92 -17.82 5.73 6.73
N ALA A 93 -18.48 6.85 6.46
CA ALA A 93 -17.94 7.88 5.58
C ALA A 93 -16.56 8.34 6.03
N ASN A 94 -15.69 8.64 5.07
CA ASN A 94 -14.39 9.25 5.35
C ASN A 94 -14.59 10.66 5.93
N PRO A 95 -14.11 10.94 7.16
CA PRO A 95 -14.31 12.24 7.81
C PRO A 95 -13.56 13.40 7.13
N ASN A 96 -12.66 13.10 6.19
CA ASN A 96 -11.90 14.09 5.45
C ASN A 96 -12.60 14.55 4.16
N LEU A 97 -13.72 13.90 3.76
CA LEU A 97 -14.43 14.18 2.51
C LEU A 97 -15.70 14.96 2.76
N ALA A 98 -15.89 16.04 2.01
CA ALA A 98 -17.19 16.68 1.85
C ALA A 98 -18.06 15.91 0.85
N PRO A 99 -19.37 16.15 0.79
CA PRO A 99 -20.26 15.54 -0.19
C PRO A 99 -19.74 15.71 -1.63
N ASN A 100 -19.70 14.60 -2.38
CA ASN A 100 -19.21 14.52 -3.77
C ASN A 100 -17.72 14.89 -3.95
N GLN A 101 -16.90 14.74 -2.91
CA GLN A 101 -15.47 15.07 -2.93
C GLN A 101 -14.56 13.82 -2.99
N ALA A 102 -15.02 12.72 -3.57
CA ALA A 102 -14.20 11.54 -3.75
C ALA A 102 -13.00 11.82 -4.68
N ALA A 103 -11.87 11.19 -4.40
CA ALA A 103 -10.67 11.27 -5.25
C ALA A 103 -10.87 10.49 -6.57
N ASN A 104 -10.25 11.00 -7.64
CA ASN A 104 -10.08 10.29 -8.92
C ASN A 104 -8.76 9.53 -8.96
N LEU A 105 -7.73 10.06 -8.26
CA LEU A 105 -6.42 9.46 -8.10
C LEU A 105 -5.99 9.51 -6.63
N ILE A 106 -5.62 8.37 -6.08
CA ILE A 106 -5.04 8.24 -4.73
C ILE A 106 -3.57 7.89 -4.87
N ILE A 107 -2.71 8.72 -4.29
CA ILE A 107 -1.28 8.45 -4.17
C ILE A 107 -1.00 8.02 -2.73
N LEU A 108 -0.35 6.86 -2.59
CA LEU A 108 0.17 6.30 -1.34
C LEU A 108 1.70 6.36 -1.45
N GLN A 109 2.30 7.36 -0.83
CA GLN A 109 3.75 7.59 -0.90
C GLN A 109 4.41 7.21 0.41
N VAL A 110 5.44 6.37 0.34
CA VAL A 110 6.22 5.96 1.50
C VAL A 110 7.53 6.75 1.55
N ASN A 111 7.65 7.59 2.58
CA ASN A 111 8.81 8.45 2.81
C ASN A 111 9.82 7.84 3.81
N GLY A 112 9.46 6.74 4.48
CA GLY A 112 10.34 6.02 5.41
C GLY A 112 11.44 5.24 4.70
N SER A 113 12.24 4.51 5.46
CA SER A 113 13.44 3.82 4.96
C SER A 113 13.24 2.33 4.68
N ASN A 114 12.09 1.77 5.07
CA ASN A 114 11.83 0.35 4.95
C ASN A 114 11.09 0.02 3.65
N ARG A 115 11.38 -1.19 3.12
CA ARG A 115 10.62 -1.75 2.00
C ARG A 115 9.20 -2.10 2.44
N SER A 116 8.21 -1.86 1.59
CA SER A 116 6.83 -2.28 1.82
C SER A 116 6.63 -3.79 1.60
N GLN A 117 5.83 -4.41 2.49
CA GLN A 117 5.36 -5.79 2.37
C GLN A 117 3.86 -5.75 2.03
N ILE A 118 3.50 -6.25 0.86
CA ILE A 118 2.12 -6.26 0.37
C ILE A 118 1.69 -7.72 0.23
N GLU A 119 0.99 -8.23 1.25
CA GLU A 119 0.65 -9.65 1.39
C GLU A 119 -0.87 -9.88 1.48
N GLY A 120 -1.66 -8.90 1.09
CA GLY A 120 -3.12 -8.94 1.08
C GLY A 120 -3.73 -8.04 0.01
N TYR A 121 -5.06 -8.06 -0.06
CA TYR A 121 -5.81 -7.27 -1.03
C TYR A 121 -5.94 -5.81 -0.59
N LEU A 122 -5.83 -4.90 -1.56
CA LEU A 122 -6.14 -3.49 -1.41
C LEU A 122 -7.52 -3.20 -2.02
N GLU A 123 -8.48 -2.79 -1.18
CA GLU A 123 -9.84 -2.46 -1.59
C GLU A 123 -10.09 -0.96 -1.51
N ALA A 124 -10.64 -0.36 -2.55
CA ALA A 124 -11.13 1.01 -2.49
C ALA A 124 -12.63 1.03 -2.17
N LEU A 125 -13.01 1.64 -1.05
CA LEU A 125 -14.40 2.02 -0.80
C LEU A 125 -14.67 3.32 -1.54
N SER A 126 -15.27 3.23 -2.72
CA SER A 126 -15.56 4.36 -3.59
C SER A 126 -16.78 4.05 -4.44
N ARG A 127 -17.58 5.08 -4.78
CA ARG A 127 -18.72 4.94 -5.69
C ARG A 127 -18.26 4.54 -7.09
N GLU A 128 -17.29 5.27 -7.62
CA GLU A 128 -16.62 4.97 -8.88
C GLU A 128 -15.25 4.37 -8.58
N ARG A 129 -14.78 3.49 -9.46
CA ARG A 129 -13.44 2.90 -9.32
C ARG A 129 -12.39 4.01 -9.47
N VAL A 130 -11.40 3.98 -8.61
CA VAL A 130 -10.37 5.02 -8.48
C VAL A 130 -9.01 4.53 -8.94
N ASP A 131 -8.20 5.43 -9.49
CA ASP A 131 -6.79 5.15 -9.80
C ASP A 131 -5.94 5.21 -8.54
N VAL A 132 -5.02 4.25 -8.36
CA VAL A 132 -4.15 4.17 -7.19
C VAL A 132 -2.69 4.02 -7.60
N ILE A 133 -1.82 4.83 -7.02
CA ILE A 133 -0.36 4.71 -7.13
C ILE A 133 0.20 4.40 -5.74
N LEU A 134 0.92 3.27 -5.60
CA LEU A 134 1.71 2.93 -4.43
C LEU A 134 3.19 3.10 -4.75
N SER A 135 3.82 4.06 -4.09
CA SER A 135 5.21 4.44 -4.29
C SER A 135 6.05 4.20 -3.05
N ASN A 136 7.14 3.43 -3.20
CA ASN A 136 8.17 3.28 -2.18
C ASN A 136 9.56 3.14 -2.80
N GLU A 137 10.38 4.16 -2.69
CA GLU A 137 11.75 4.19 -3.25
C GLU A 137 12.68 3.11 -2.67
N ASN A 138 12.35 2.54 -1.51
CA ASN A 138 13.14 1.46 -0.89
C ASN A 138 12.70 0.06 -1.35
N GLY A 139 11.69 -0.01 -2.21
CA GLY A 139 11.21 -1.23 -2.83
C GLY A 139 9.89 -1.74 -2.28
N LEU A 140 9.37 -2.76 -2.96
CA LEU A 140 8.13 -3.46 -2.58
C LEU A 140 8.35 -4.97 -2.70
N TYR A 141 7.83 -5.71 -1.75
CA TYR A 141 7.64 -7.15 -1.83
C TYR A 141 6.14 -7.41 -1.91
N ILE A 142 5.71 -8.01 -3.02
CA ILE A 142 4.30 -8.26 -3.33
C ILE A 142 4.08 -9.75 -3.38
N ASN A 143 3.23 -10.30 -2.52
CA ASN A 143 3.06 -11.74 -2.41
C ASN A 143 1.65 -12.08 -1.89
N ASN A 144 0.84 -12.78 -2.67
CA ASN A 144 -0.57 -13.02 -2.39
C ASN A 144 -1.40 -11.73 -2.34
N ALA A 145 -1.00 -10.74 -3.11
CA ALA A 145 -1.67 -9.44 -3.17
C ALA A 145 -2.70 -9.37 -4.29
N GLY A 146 -3.64 -8.46 -4.15
CA GLY A 146 -4.63 -8.20 -5.20
C GLY A 146 -5.34 -6.85 -5.03
N THR A 147 -6.24 -6.54 -5.96
CA THR A 147 -7.00 -5.29 -5.96
C THR A 147 -8.51 -5.54 -5.97
N ILE A 148 -9.29 -4.68 -5.27
CA ILE A 148 -10.74 -4.70 -5.28
C ILE A 148 -11.24 -3.28 -5.48
N ASN A 149 -12.12 -3.06 -6.45
CA ASN A 149 -12.73 -1.76 -6.79
C ASN A 149 -11.70 -0.66 -7.13
N ILE A 150 -10.51 -1.04 -7.60
CA ILE A 150 -9.48 -0.14 -8.11
C ILE A 150 -9.56 -0.16 -9.64
N LYS A 151 -9.52 1.04 -10.25
CA LYS A 151 -9.62 1.17 -11.71
C LYS A 151 -8.31 0.83 -12.38
N ASN A 152 -7.24 1.51 -12.01
CA ASN A 152 -5.89 1.25 -12.48
C ASN A 152 -4.96 1.24 -11.27
N PHE A 153 -4.01 0.29 -11.22
CA PHE A 153 -3.11 0.15 -10.11
C PHE A 153 -1.65 0.25 -10.56
N THR A 154 -0.96 1.27 -10.09
CA THR A 154 0.47 1.45 -10.34
C THR A 154 1.26 1.17 -9.06
N VAL A 155 2.25 0.29 -9.15
CA VAL A 155 3.25 0.06 -8.08
C VAL A 155 4.61 0.52 -8.56
N THR A 156 5.30 1.32 -7.75
CA THR A 156 6.55 1.93 -8.20
C THR A 156 7.60 2.07 -7.12
N THR A 157 8.87 1.98 -7.52
CA THR A 157 10.01 2.42 -6.70
C THR A 157 10.47 3.84 -7.04
N GLY A 158 9.69 4.54 -7.85
CA GLY A 158 9.99 5.93 -8.21
C GLY A 158 9.33 6.92 -7.27
N LYS A 159 9.92 8.10 -7.19
CA LYS A 159 9.34 9.26 -6.54
C LYS A 159 8.22 9.84 -7.41
N VAL A 160 7.10 10.12 -6.79
CA VAL A 160 5.98 10.79 -7.46
C VAL A 160 6.29 12.28 -7.59
N ASN A 161 6.17 12.80 -8.81
CA ASN A 161 6.39 14.22 -9.11
C ASN A 161 5.06 14.95 -9.26
N LEU A 162 4.97 16.06 -8.57
CA LEU A 162 3.83 16.95 -8.57
C LEU A 162 4.24 18.35 -9.06
N LYS A 163 3.39 18.99 -9.84
CA LYS A 163 3.55 20.39 -10.23
C LYS A 163 2.19 21.10 -10.18
N ASP A 164 2.12 22.18 -9.43
CA ASP A 164 0.89 22.98 -9.27
C ASP A 164 -0.33 22.16 -8.82
N GLY A 165 -0.09 21.09 -8.02
CA GLY A 165 -1.11 20.16 -7.55
C GLY A 165 -1.50 19.07 -8.55
N ASP A 166 -0.81 18.96 -9.68
CA ASP A 166 -0.99 17.88 -10.67
C ASP A 166 0.07 16.80 -10.51
N PHE A 167 -0.32 15.55 -10.73
CA PHE A 167 0.60 14.46 -10.99
C PHE A 167 1.20 14.62 -12.39
N ILE A 168 2.53 14.73 -12.47
CA ILE A 168 3.24 14.94 -13.74
C ILE A 168 4.15 13.78 -14.15
N GLY A 169 4.38 12.80 -13.26
CA GLY A 169 5.18 11.63 -13.59
C GLY A 169 5.84 10.97 -12.39
N ILE A 170 6.65 9.98 -12.68
CA ILE A 170 7.39 9.17 -11.72
C ILE A 170 8.86 9.13 -12.12
N ASP A 171 9.75 9.48 -11.21
CA ASP A 171 11.20 9.40 -11.40
C ASP A 171 11.78 8.22 -10.63
N VAL A 172 12.40 7.27 -11.34
CA VAL A 172 12.99 6.06 -10.78
C VAL A 172 14.51 6.19 -10.71
N GLU A 173 15.04 6.14 -9.49
CA GLU A 173 16.51 6.14 -9.27
C GLU A 173 17.00 4.83 -8.69
N LYS A 174 16.24 4.24 -7.78
CA LYS A 174 16.62 3.05 -7.00
C LYS A 174 15.42 2.11 -6.77
N GLY A 175 15.63 1.10 -5.96
CA GLY A 175 14.61 0.18 -5.45
C GLY A 175 14.34 -1.01 -6.37
N ASN A 176 13.85 -2.07 -5.74
CA ASN A 176 13.48 -3.33 -6.39
C ASN A 176 12.04 -3.70 -6.04
N ILE A 177 11.27 -4.12 -7.04
CA ILE A 177 9.99 -4.79 -6.81
C ILE A 177 10.22 -6.30 -6.94
N VAL A 178 9.78 -7.05 -5.93
CA VAL A 178 9.83 -8.51 -5.93
C VAL A 178 8.40 -9.03 -5.89
N ILE A 179 8.01 -9.79 -6.91
CA ILE A 179 6.78 -10.58 -6.88
C ILE A 179 7.12 -11.93 -6.27
N GLY A 180 6.60 -12.18 -5.07
CA GLY A 180 6.82 -13.41 -4.30
C GLY A 180 6.10 -14.63 -4.91
N PRO A 181 6.35 -15.85 -4.39
CA PRO A 181 5.87 -17.09 -4.98
C PRO A 181 4.35 -17.20 -5.12
N LYS A 182 3.58 -16.54 -4.26
CA LYS A 182 2.11 -16.54 -4.33
C LYS A 182 1.55 -15.53 -5.33
N GLY A 183 2.42 -14.70 -5.92
CA GLY A 183 2.06 -13.79 -6.99
C GLY A 183 1.19 -12.60 -6.62
N MET A 184 0.57 -12.03 -7.65
CA MET A 184 -0.32 -10.87 -7.58
C MET A 184 -1.54 -11.07 -8.49
N ASP A 185 -2.74 -10.81 -7.96
CA ASP A 185 -4.01 -10.80 -8.69
C ASP A 185 -4.48 -9.36 -8.95
N GLY A 186 -4.25 -8.88 -10.16
CA GLY A 186 -4.71 -7.58 -10.64
C GLY A 186 -5.95 -7.66 -11.55
N THR A 187 -6.63 -8.81 -11.64
CA THR A 187 -7.76 -9.02 -12.58
C THR A 187 -8.97 -8.11 -12.30
N ASN A 188 -9.08 -7.58 -11.08
CA ASN A 188 -10.11 -6.61 -10.73
C ASN A 188 -9.77 -5.18 -11.22
N ALA A 189 -8.53 -4.89 -11.59
CA ALA A 189 -8.14 -3.63 -12.21
C ALA A 189 -8.29 -3.69 -13.75
N ASN A 190 -8.44 -2.52 -14.40
CA ASN A 190 -8.41 -2.46 -15.85
C ASN A 190 -6.99 -2.77 -16.35
N TYR A 191 -5.98 -2.15 -15.71
CA TYR A 191 -4.58 -2.52 -15.92
C TYR A 191 -3.78 -2.41 -14.61
N VAL A 192 -2.65 -3.11 -14.58
CA VAL A 192 -1.61 -2.98 -13.57
C VAL A 192 -0.36 -2.42 -14.24
N GLU A 193 0.27 -1.44 -13.60
CA GLU A 193 1.54 -0.88 -14.05
C GLU A 193 2.62 -1.10 -12.97
N ILE A 194 3.77 -1.65 -13.38
CA ILE A 194 4.93 -1.87 -12.52
C ILE A 194 6.07 -0.99 -13.05
N ILE A 195 6.50 -0.01 -12.25
CA ILE A 195 7.57 0.91 -12.61
C ILE A 195 8.67 0.83 -11.55
N ALA A 196 9.83 0.26 -11.87
CA ALA A 196 10.88 0.03 -10.89
C ALA A 196 12.29 0.11 -11.50
N LYS A 197 13.29 0.32 -10.64
CA LYS A 197 14.69 0.18 -11.06
C LYS A 197 14.96 -1.24 -11.54
N THR A 198 14.53 -2.23 -10.74
CA THR A 198 14.61 -3.66 -11.05
C THR A 198 13.33 -4.36 -10.63
N LEU A 199 12.99 -5.44 -11.36
CA LEU A 199 11.85 -6.31 -11.07
C LEU A 199 12.34 -7.76 -10.99
N GLU A 200 11.97 -8.44 -9.91
CA GLU A 200 12.21 -9.86 -9.71
C GLU A 200 10.88 -10.61 -9.64
N LEU A 201 10.71 -11.62 -10.49
CA LEU A 201 9.49 -12.43 -10.55
C LEU A 201 9.79 -13.84 -10.02
N ARG A 202 9.15 -14.20 -8.89
CA ARG A 202 9.15 -15.55 -8.32
C ARG A 202 7.77 -16.20 -8.39
N GLY A 203 6.74 -15.43 -8.70
CA GLY A 203 5.35 -15.84 -8.85
C GLY A 203 4.70 -15.10 -10.00
N ASN A 204 3.43 -15.45 -10.27
CA ASN A 204 2.69 -14.91 -11.39
C ASN A 204 2.12 -13.52 -11.08
N VAL A 205 2.08 -12.66 -12.08
CA VAL A 205 1.21 -11.47 -12.11
C VAL A 205 0.10 -11.76 -13.10
N VAL A 206 -1.13 -11.79 -12.59
CA VAL A 206 -2.33 -12.04 -13.42
C VAL A 206 -3.16 -10.76 -13.45
N THR A 207 -3.45 -10.23 -14.63
CA THR A 207 -4.17 -8.98 -14.81
C THR A 207 -4.81 -8.91 -16.20
N ASN A 208 -5.76 -7.99 -16.41
CA ASN A 208 -6.39 -7.77 -17.71
C ASN A 208 -5.41 -7.15 -18.71
N ASP A 209 -4.63 -6.15 -18.25
CA ASP A 209 -3.58 -5.50 -19.02
C ASP A 209 -2.39 -5.22 -18.09
N LEU A 210 -1.17 -5.41 -18.58
CA LEU A 210 0.06 -5.25 -17.82
C LEU A 210 1.06 -4.37 -18.55
N LYS A 211 1.47 -3.30 -17.87
CA LYS A 211 2.59 -2.48 -18.31
C LYS A 211 3.75 -2.60 -17.34
N VAL A 212 4.94 -2.88 -17.84
CA VAL A 212 6.17 -2.96 -17.06
C VAL A 212 7.20 -2.01 -17.61
N VAL A 213 7.70 -1.13 -16.76
CA VAL A 213 8.79 -0.21 -17.06
C VAL A 213 9.90 -0.44 -16.04
N THR A 214 11.08 -0.81 -16.53
CA THR A 214 12.24 -1.04 -15.66
C THR A 214 13.43 -0.22 -16.12
N GLY A 215 14.31 0.13 -15.19
CA GLY A 215 15.47 0.96 -15.41
C GLY A 215 15.44 2.21 -14.55
N SER A 216 16.31 3.15 -14.88
CA SER A 216 16.43 4.42 -14.15
C SER A 216 16.45 5.56 -15.16
N ASN A 217 15.82 6.67 -14.80
CA ASN A 217 15.91 7.92 -15.56
C ASN A 217 17.27 8.62 -15.37
N SER A 218 18.12 8.07 -14.46
CA SER A 218 19.48 8.56 -14.23
C SER A 218 20.40 8.17 -15.40
N THR A 219 21.22 9.08 -15.85
CA THR A 219 22.19 8.92 -16.95
C THR A 219 23.36 7.98 -16.65
N THR A 220 23.41 7.38 -15.46
CA THR A 220 24.45 6.42 -15.06
C THR A 220 24.00 4.99 -15.36
N SER A 221 24.44 4.49 -16.52
CA SER A 221 24.25 3.09 -16.91
C SER A 221 25.05 2.17 -15.98
N THR A 222 24.37 1.38 -15.17
CA THR A 222 24.96 0.20 -14.53
C THR A 222 24.40 -1.04 -15.21
N ASN A 223 25.26 -2.01 -15.54
CA ASN A 223 24.89 -3.29 -16.19
C ASN A 223 24.11 -4.22 -15.23
N ASN A 224 22.99 -3.76 -14.68
CA ASN A 224 22.15 -4.57 -13.81
C ASN A 224 20.99 -5.15 -14.61
N ILE A 225 20.63 -6.40 -14.32
CA ILE A 225 19.43 -7.02 -14.86
C ILE A 225 18.22 -6.23 -14.37
N ALA A 226 17.45 -5.65 -15.29
CA ALA A 226 16.28 -4.85 -14.93
C ALA A 226 15.05 -5.72 -14.60
N ILE A 227 14.92 -6.86 -15.28
CA ILE A 227 13.88 -7.87 -15.02
C ILE A 227 14.55 -9.21 -14.79
N ASP A 228 14.23 -9.85 -13.68
CA ASP A 228 14.70 -11.21 -13.33
C ASP A 228 13.47 -12.08 -13.01
N ALA A 229 13.21 -13.08 -13.86
CA ALA A 229 12.16 -14.06 -13.65
C ALA A 229 12.79 -15.35 -13.09
N LYS A 230 12.53 -15.64 -11.83
CA LYS A 230 13.07 -16.80 -11.11
C LYS A 230 12.00 -17.85 -10.87
N GLU A 231 12.46 -19.09 -10.80
CA GLU A 231 11.62 -20.27 -10.57
C GLU A 231 10.50 -20.38 -11.62
N LEU A 232 9.24 -20.37 -11.19
CA LEU A 232 8.06 -20.46 -12.06
C LEU A 232 7.34 -19.11 -12.23
N GLY A 233 8.01 -18.00 -11.91
CA GLY A 233 7.43 -16.67 -12.05
C GLY A 233 7.15 -16.29 -13.50
N GLY A 234 6.04 -15.57 -13.71
CA GLY A 234 5.65 -15.11 -15.04
C GLY A 234 4.65 -13.95 -14.97
N MET A 235 4.41 -13.34 -16.12
CA MET A 235 3.45 -12.25 -16.28
C MET A 235 2.39 -12.68 -17.28
N TYR A 236 1.13 -12.53 -16.91
CA TYR A 236 -0.02 -12.91 -17.71
C TYR A 236 -1.00 -11.74 -17.82
N ALA A 237 -1.34 -11.35 -19.04
CA ALA A 237 -2.40 -10.39 -19.36
C ALA A 237 -3.38 -11.06 -20.34
N ASN A 238 -4.67 -10.75 -20.19
CA ASN A 238 -5.74 -11.25 -21.07
C ASN A 238 -6.04 -10.25 -22.18
#